data_d57da5465f6edaaf56ed60af0d7f168c
#
_entry.id   d57da5465f6edaaf56ed60af0d7f168c
#
_cell.length_a   1.000
_cell.length_b   1.000
_cell.length_c   1.000
_cell.angle_alpha   90.00
_cell.angle_beta   90.00
_cell.angle_gamma   90.00
#
_symmetry.space_group_name_H-M   'P 1'
#
loop_
_entity.id
_entity.type
_entity.pdbx_description
1 polymer ?
#
loop_
_entity_poly.entity_id
_entity_poly.type
_entity_poly.pdbx_seq_one_letter_code
_entity_poly.pdbx_strand_id
1 'polypeptide(L)'
;MMLYVITDWLGLVPIFVCMFFGGIGLAQLIKRRSLWKVDRDIIVLGIYYVIVIICYLVFEMIPINYRPVLINGNLEVSYPSSTTLLVLCVMPTLIEQMGRRVKNRTLNGVAQLFSGTFSVFMVIGRLISGVHWLTDIVGAVLVSAGLFYIYEAIILWGKCKE
;
A
#
# COMPACT_ATOMS: atom_id res chain seq x y z
N MET A 1 20.47 -6.25 10.78
CA MET A 1 19.82 -7.52 10.39
C MET A 1 18.48 -7.75 11.08
N MET A 2 18.39 -7.64 12.39
CA MET A 2 17.12 -7.86 13.13
C MET A 2 15.98 -6.93 12.67
N LEU A 3 16.24 -5.63 12.52
CA LEU A 3 15.22 -4.65 12.09
C LEU A 3 14.72 -4.93 10.65
N TYR A 4 15.59 -5.44 9.77
CA TYR A 4 15.21 -5.90 8.44
C TYR A 4 14.17 -7.02 8.52
N VAL A 5 14.46 -8.07 9.30
CA VAL A 5 13.53 -9.20 9.45
C VAL A 5 12.18 -8.75 10.02
N ILE A 6 12.19 -7.89 11.05
CA ILE A 6 10.96 -7.35 11.65
C ILE A 6 10.15 -6.59 10.59
N THR A 7 10.76 -5.66 9.87
CA THR A 7 10.04 -4.85 8.87
C THR A 7 9.62 -5.67 7.66
N ASP A 8 10.31 -6.77 7.37
CA ASP A 8 9.94 -7.69 6.30
C ASP A 8 8.66 -8.46 6.65
N TRP A 9 8.58 -9.04 7.85
CA TRP A 9 7.38 -9.67 8.35
C TRP A 9 6.20 -8.71 8.50
N LEU A 10 6.45 -7.50 8.99
CA LEU A 10 5.43 -6.47 9.10
C LEU A 10 4.95 -5.97 7.72
N GLY A 11 5.73 -6.19 6.67
CA GLY A 11 5.30 -5.97 5.28
C GLY A 11 4.10 -6.82 4.85
N LEU A 12 3.74 -7.85 5.62
CA LEU A 12 2.51 -8.62 5.40
C LEU A 12 1.23 -7.87 5.82
N VAL A 13 1.35 -6.88 6.73
CA VAL A 13 0.18 -6.11 7.21
C VAL A 13 -0.58 -5.43 6.07
N PRO A 14 0.05 -4.67 5.16
CA PRO A 14 -0.65 -4.12 4.00
C PRO A 14 -1.31 -5.19 3.12
N ILE A 15 -0.71 -6.37 2.99
CA ILE A 15 -1.30 -7.48 2.22
C ILE A 15 -2.60 -7.94 2.87
N PHE A 16 -2.65 -8.06 4.20
CA PHE A 16 -3.88 -8.37 4.92
C PHE A 16 -4.95 -7.29 4.73
N VAL A 17 -4.56 -6.01 4.68
CA VAL A 17 -5.49 -4.90 4.37
C VAL A 17 -6.05 -5.05 2.95
N CYS A 18 -5.21 -5.36 1.97
CA CYS A 18 -5.65 -5.62 0.59
C CYS A 18 -6.63 -6.80 0.53
N MET A 19 -6.29 -7.91 1.21
CA MET A 19 -7.17 -9.10 1.26
C MET A 19 -8.50 -8.81 1.95
N PHE A 20 -8.51 -8.01 3.00
CA PHE A 20 -9.72 -7.61 3.71
C PHE A 20 -10.69 -6.84 2.80
N PHE A 21 -10.20 -5.80 2.11
CA PHE A 21 -11.04 -5.04 1.18
C PHE A 21 -11.39 -5.83 -0.09
N GLY A 22 -10.48 -6.66 -0.58
CA GLY A 22 -10.76 -7.62 -1.65
C GLY A 22 -11.87 -8.60 -1.27
N GLY A 23 -11.87 -9.09 -0.02
CA GLY A 23 -12.94 -9.93 0.54
C GLY A 23 -14.28 -9.20 0.61
N ILE A 24 -14.30 -7.92 0.99
CA ILE A 24 -15.53 -7.10 0.96
C ILE A 24 -16.05 -6.99 -0.48
N GLY A 25 -15.18 -6.70 -1.44
CA GLY A 25 -15.55 -6.61 -2.86
C GLY A 25 -16.11 -7.94 -3.39
N LEU A 26 -15.45 -9.04 -3.07
CA LEU A 26 -15.89 -10.37 -3.45
C LEU A 26 -17.25 -10.74 -2.82
N ALA A 27 -17.43 -10.46 -1.54
CA ALA A 27 -18.70 -10.69 -0.84
C ALA A 27 -19.85 -9.88 -1.47
N GLN A 28 -19.60 -8.61 -1.84
CA GLN A 28 -20.58 -7.78 -2.54
C GLN A 28 -20.90 -8.36 -3.94
N LEU A 29 -19.88 -8.81 -4.67
CA LEU A 29 -20.04 -9.39 -6.00
C LEU A 29 -20.91 -10.66 -5.95
N ILE A 30 -20.61 -11.57 -5.01
CA ILE A 30 -21.38 -12.80 -4.83
C ILE A 30 -22.83 -12.50 -4.45
N LYS A 31 -23.05 -11.60 -3.49
CA LYS A 31 -24.39 -11.25 -3.01
C LYS A 31 -25.22 -10.52 -4.05
N ARG A 32 -24.63 -9.62 -4.81
CA ARG A 32 -25.33 -8.76 -5.77
C ARG A 32 -25.31 -9.32 -7.20
N ARG A 33 -24.51 -10.38 -7.46
CA ARG A 33 -24.36 -11.10 -8.75
C ARG A 33 -24.07 -10.21 -9.96
N SER A 34 -23.46 -9.04 -9.76
CA SER A 34 -23.13 -8.09 -10.83
C SER A 34 -22.02 -7.16 -10.39
N LEU A 35 -20.99 -6.98 -11.20
CA LEU A 35 -19.89 -6.03 -10.98
C LEU A 35 -20.40 -4.59 -10.88
N TRP A 36 -21.38 -4.23 -11.69
CA TRP A 36 -21.99 -2.88 -11.70
C TRP A 36 -22.74 -2.52 -10.43
N LYS A 37 -23.07 -3.51 -9.60
CA LYS A 37 -23.73 -3.33 -8.31
C LYS A 37 -22.77 -3.33 -7.12
N VAL A 38 -21.48 -3.61 -7.35
CA VAL A 38 -20.44 -3.47 -6.32
C VAL A 38 -20.22 -1.97 -6.07
N ASP A 39 -19.95 -1.60 -4.82
CA ASP A 39 -19.69 -0.22 -4.46
C ASP A 39 -18.51 0.33 -5.28
N ARG A 40 -18.73 1.47 -5.93
CA ARG A 40 -17.75 2.06 -6.85
C ARG A 40 -16.38 2.27 -6.23
N ASP A 41 -16.34 2.71 -4.96
CA ASP A 41 -15.09 2.93 -4.23
C ASP A 41 -14.30 1.64 -4.02
N ILE A 42 -14.96 0.49 -3.85
CA ILE A 42 -14.30 -0.84 -3.77
C ILE A 42 -13.73 -1.26 -5.14
N ILE A 43 -14.46 -0.98 -6.23
CA ILE A 43 -13.95 -1.27 -7.58
C ILE A 43 -12.72 -0.41 -7.87
N VAL A 44 -12.78 0.89 -7.58
CA VAL A 44 -11.65 1.82 -7.77
C VAL A 44 -10.46 1.40 -6.91
N LEU A 45 -10.71 1.00 -5.66
CA LEU A 45 -9.67 0.48 -4.77
C LEU A 45 -9.01 -0.79 -5.32
N GLY A 46 -9.81 -1.71 -5.85
CA GLY A 46 -9.29 -2.95 -6.48
C GLY A 46 -8.41 -2.64 -7.69
N ILE A 47 -8.85 -1.74 -8.57
CA ILE A 47 -8.06 -1.28 -9.72
C ILE A 47 -6.76 -0.61 -9.25
N TYR A 48 -6.84 0.23 -8.22
CA TYR A 48 -5.67 0.87 -7.63
C TYR A 48 -4.65 -0.16 -7.12
N TYR A 49 -5.08 -1.19 -6.39
CA TYR A 49 -4.17 -2.24 -5.93
C TYR A 49 -3.54 -3.04 -7.07
N VAL A 50 -4.28 -3.29 -8.16
CA VAL A 50 -3.71 -3.89 -9.36
C VAL A 50 -2.63 -3.00 -9.97
N ILE A 51 -2.85 -1.69 -10.05
CA ILE A 51 -1.85 -0.72 -10.55
C ILE A 51 -0.60 -0.72 -9.65
N VAL A 52 -0.76 -0.76 -8.33
CA VAL A 52 0.37 -0.84 -7.38
C VAL A 52 1.19 -2.11 -7.62
N ILE A 53 0.54 -3.26 -7.82
CA ILE A 53 1.22 -4.53 -8.12
C ILE A 53 1.96 -4.45 -9.46
N ILE A 54 1.33 -3.91 -10.50
CA ILE A 54 1.97 -3.73 -11.82
C ILE A 54 3.19 -2.82 -11.68
N CYS A 55 3.06 -1.71 -10.96
CA CYS A 55 4.15 -0.79 -10.71
C CYS A 55 5.33 -1.49 -10.00
N TYR A 56 5.05 -2.29 -8.97
CA TYR A 56 6.04 -3.11 -8.28
C TYR A 56 6.75 -4.07 -9.27
N LEU A 57 5.99 -4.83 -10.06
CA LEU A 57 6.54 -5.80 -11.01
C LEU A 57 7.41 -5.12 -12.08
N VAL A 58 7.02 -3.95 -12.57
CA VAL A 58 7.81 -3.18 -13.56
C VAL A 58 9.19 -2.84 -12.99
N PHE A 59 9.26 -2.35 -11.75
CA PHE A 59 10.53 -2.02 -11.12
C PHE A 59 11.36 -3.27 -10.78
N GLU A 60 10.74 -4.40 -10.48
CA GLU A 60 11.45 -5.67 -10.26
C GLU A 60 12.06 -6.20 -11.56
N MET A 61 11.37 -6.03 -12.70
CA MET A 61 11.84 -6.47 -14.02
C MET A 61 12.88 -5.53 -14.62
N ILE A 62 12.86 -4.25 -14.26
CA ILE A 62 13.80 -3.23 -14.75
C ILE A 62 14.67 -2.74 -13.59
N PRO A 63 15.76 -3.45 -13.25
CA PRO A 63 16.58 -3.09 -12.11
C PRO A 63 17.28 -1.75 -12.34
N ILE A 64 16.93 -0.76 -11.52
CA ILE A 64 17.57 0.57 -11.55
C ILE A 64 18.77 0.60 -10.62
N ASN A 65 18.67 -0.08 -9.46
CA ASN A 65 19.73 -0.13 -8.45
C ASN A 65 19.68 -1.45 -7.69
N TYR A 66 20.82 -1.82 -7.09
CA TYR A 66 20.96 -3.04 -6.29
C TYR A 66 21.20 -2.68 -4.82
N ARG A 67 20.89 -3.62 -3.92
CA ARG A 67 21.05 -3.44 -2.48
C ARG A 67 22.50 -3.21 -2.08
N PRO A 68 22.76 -2.40 -1.04
CA PRO A 68 24.11 -2.16 -0.53
C PRO A 68 24.72 -3.42 0.15
N VAL A 69 23.89 -4.39 0.49
CA VAL A 69 24.30 -5.64 1.16
C VAL A 69 23.71 -6.85 0.45
N LEU A 70 24.43 -7.96 0.46
CA LEU A 70 23.92 -9.23 -0.06
C LEU A 70 22.89 -9.81 0.90
N ILE A 71 21.74 -10.21 0.37
CA ILE A 71 20.70 -10.91 1.13
C ILE A 71 20.83 -12.41 0.83
N ASN A 72 21.13 -13.20 1.86
CA ASN A 72 21.36 -14.64 1.73
C ASN A 72 22.42 -14.99 0.65
N GLY A 73 23.42 -14.12 0.48
CA GLY A 73 24.47 -14.30 -0.52
C GLY A 73 24.10 -13.86 -1.95
N ASN A 74 22.90 -13.37 -2.17
CA ASN A 74 22.41 -12.91 -3.48
C ASN A 74 22.35 -11.38 -3.55
N LEU A 75 22.67 -10.85 -4.74
CA LEU A 75 22.49 -9.45 -5.06
C LEU A 75 21.04 -9.22 -5.53
N GLU A 76 20.25 -8.53 -4.72
CA GLU A 76 18.83 -8.26 -5.02
C GLU A 76 18.62 -6.84 -5.53
N VAL A 77 17.57 -6.65 -6.34
CA VAL A 77 17.10 -5.32 -6.77
C VAL A 77 16.69 -4.51 -5.53
N SER A 78 16.98 -3.22 -5.56
CA SER A 78 16.78 -2.33 -4.41
C SER A 78 15.75 -1.24 -4.66
N TYR A 79 15.69 -0.69 -5.86
CA TYR A 79 14.89 0.49 -6.18
C TYR A 79 13.57 0.14 -6.89
N PRO A 80 12.46 0.75 -6.47
CA PRO A 80 12.24 1.38 -5.16
C PRO A 80 12.09 0.33 -4.06
N SER A 81 12.18 0.73 -2.79
CA SER A 81 11.92 -0.19 -1.68
C SER A 81 10.49 -0.73 -1.74
N SER A 82 10.34 -2.01 -2.11
CA SER A 82 9.04 -2.67 -2.32
C SER A 82 8.14 -2.64 -1.08
N THR A 83 8.72 -2.92 0.09
CA THR A 83 7.98 -2.86 1.37
C THR A 83 7.51 -1.44 1.68
N THR A 84 8.37 -0.43 1.47
CA THR A 84 8.00 0.99 1.67
C THR A 84 6.90 1.41 0.69
N LEU A 85 7.04 1.06 -0.59
CA LEU A 85 6.04 1.35 -1.61
C LEU A 85 4.68 0.75 -1.25
N LEU A 86 4.64 -0.54 -0.89
CA LEU A 86 3.42 -1.24 -0.56
C LEU A 86 2.74 -0.62 0.68
N VAL A 87 3.49 -0.35 1.74
CA VAL A 87 2.97 0.27 2.97
C VAL A 87 2.37 1.63 2.66
N LEU A 88 3.09 2.49 1.95
CA LEU A 88 2.65 3.86 1.67
C LEU A 88 1.51 3.93 0.63
N CYS A 89 1.37 2.92 -0.22
CA CYS A 89 0.20 2.82 -1.11
C CYS A 89 -1.05 2.31 -0.37
N VAL A 90 -0.89 1.34 0.54
CA VAL A 90 -2.05 0.62 1.09
C VAL A 90 -2.55 1.22 2.40
N MET A 91 -1.66 1.64 3.32
CA MET A 91 -2.09 2.10 4.63
C MET A 91 -2.96 3.38 4.60
N PRO A 92 -2.72 4.35 3.71
CA PRO A 92 -3.64 5.49 3.57
C PRO A 92 -5.04 5.07 3.08
N THR A 93 -5.14 4.04 2.24
CA THR A 93 -6.47 3.54 1.79
C THR A 93 -7.28 2.94 2.94
N LEU A 94 -6.63 2.37 3.96
CA LEU A 94 -7.31 1.90 5.17
C LEU A 94 -8.04 3.06 5.85
N ILE A 95 -7.39 4.21 6.00
CA ILE A 95 -7.99 5.42 6.59
C ILE A 95 -9.21 5.86 5.79
N GLU A 96 -9.03 5.99 4.48
CA GLU A 96 -10.07 6.45 3.55
C GLU A 96 -11.29 5.51 3.58
N GLN A 97 -11.07 4.22 3.51
CA GLN A 97 -12.13 3.22 3.48
C GLN A 97 -12.84 3.06 4.84
N MET A 98 -12.11 3.15 5.93
CA MET A 98 -12.70 3.15 7.28
C MET A 98 -13.56 4.40 7.49
N GLY A 99 -13.09 5.57 7.10
CA GLY A 99 -13.85 6.82 7.19
C GLY A 99 -15.18 6.80 6.42
N ARG A 100 -15.25 6.01 5.34
CA ARG A 100 -16.48 5.85 4.53
C ARG A 100 -17.47 4.85 5.12
N ARG A 101 -16.98 3.77 5.75
CA ARG A 101 -17.81 2.62 6.17
C ARG A 101 -18.15 2.63 7.63
N VAL A 102 -17.30 3.20 8.47
CA VAL A 102 -17.43 3.15 9.92
C VAL A 102 -17.84 4.53 10.46
N LYS A 103 -19.01 4.62 11.03
CA LYS A 103 -19.51 5.86 11.67
C LYS A 103 -18.89 6.14 13.04
N ASN A 104 -18.25 5.14 13.64
CA ASN A 104 -17.64 5.28 14.95
C ASN A 104 -16.37 6.11 14.87
N ARG A 105 -16.42 7.31 15.45
CA ARG A 105 -15.32 8.29 15.45
C ARG A 105 -14.05 7.75 16.13
N THR A 106 -14.21 6.98 17.19
CA THR A 106 -13.09 6.39 17.93
C THR A 106 -12.36 5.35 17.08
N LEU A 107 -13.09 4.45 16.39
CA LEU A 107 -12.49 3.44 15.52
C LEU A 107 -11.76 4.09 14.33
N ASN A 108 -12.32 5.15 13.76
CA ASN A 108 -11.64 5.90 12.70
C ASN A 108 -10.38 6.58 13.21
N GLY A 109 -10.39 7.16 14.41
CA GLY A 109 -9.21 7.74 15.04
C GLY A 109 -8.11 6.69 15.31
N VAL A 110 -8.49 5.51 15.78
CA VAL A 110 -7.55 4.38 15.98
C VAL A 110 -6.94 3.93 14.64
N ALA A 111 -7.76 3.80 13.60
CA ALA A 111 -7.27 3.41 12.27
C ALA A 111 -6.29 4.44 11.70
N GLN A 112 -6.58 5.74 11.88
CA GLN A 112 -5.68 6.82 11.45
C GLN A 112 -4.35 6.78 12.20
N LEU A 113 -4.40 6.68 13.53
CA LEU A 113 -3.21 6.63 14.37
C LEU A 113 -2.36 5.40 14.03
N PHE A 114 -2.98 4.23 13.93
CA PHE A 114 -2.31 2.98 13.57
C PHE A 114 -1.66 3.09 12.17
N SER A 115 -2.42 3.49 11.16
CA SER A 115 -1.91 3.60 9.80
C SER A 115 -0.74 4.60 9.69
N GLY A 116 -0.87 5.76 10.33
CA GLY A 116 0.18 6.79 10.32
C GLY A 116 1.45 6.33 11.04
N THR A 117 1.33 5.86 12.30
CA THR A 117 2.48 5.40 13.09
C THR A 117 3.15 4.18 12.47
N PHE A 118 2.36 3.24 11.96
CA PHE A 118 2.87 2.07 11.25
C PHE A 118 3.65 2.45 10.00
N SER A 119 3.13 3.36 9.17
CA SER A 119 3.82 3.82 7.96
C SER A 119 5.15 4.49 8.29
N VAL A 120 5.16 5.40 9.26
CA VAL A 120 6.40 6.06 9.72
C VAL A 120 7.41 5.06 10.25
N PHE A 121 6.97 4.12 11.09
CA PHE A 121 7.83 3.07 11.63
C PHE A 121 8.46 2.22 10.50
N MET A 122 7.67 1.83 9.50
CA MET A 122 8.14 1.01 8.39
C MET A 122 9.15 1.75 7.50
N VAL A 123 8.89 3.02 7.17
CA VAL A 123 9.81 3.86 6.38
C VAL A 123 11.15 4.02 7.11
N ILE A 124 11.11 4.43 8.39
CA ILE A 124 12.30 4.63 9.20
C ILE A 124 13.02 3.30 9.43
N GLY A 125 12.29 2.24 9.72
CA GLY A 125 12.84 0.91 9.95
C GLY A 125 13.58 0.37 8.72
N ARG A 126 13.03 0.55 7.53
CA ARG A 126 13.71 0.15 6.27
C ARG A 126 14.96 0.99 6.02
N LEU A 127 14.94 2.28 6.30
CA LEU A 127 16.09 3.14 6.16
C LEU A 127 17.22 2.73 7.13
N ILE A 128 16.90 2.56 8.42
CA ILE A 128 17.88 2.20 9.46
C ILE A 128 18.40 0.77 9.28
N SER A 129 17.62 -0.13 8.69
CA SER A 129 18.05 -1.53 8.47
C SER A 129 19.28 -1.64 7.56
N GLY A 130 19.60 -0.59 6.77
CA GLY A 130 20.78 -0.54 5.91
C GLY A 130 20.71 -1.44 4.67
N VAL A 131 19.54 -2.03 4.37
CA VAL A 131 19.33 -2.90 3.20
C VAL A 131 18.87 -2.16 1.95
N HIS A 132 18.58 -0.86 2.07
CA HIS A 132 18.18 0.02 0.99
C HIS A 132 18.97 1.32 1.04
N TRP A 133 19.24 1.89 -0.11
CA TRP A 133 19.75 3.25 -0.22
C TRP A 133 18.66 4.27 0.15
N LEU A 134 19.07 5.46 0.60
CA LEU A 134 18.12 6.55 0.84
C LEU A 134 17.27 6.87 -0.41
N THR A 135 17.88 6.79 -1.59
CA THR A 135 17.22 7.01 -2.88
C THR A 135 16.08 6.01 -3.14
N ASP A 136 16.21 4.75 -2.68
CA ASP A 136 15.18 3.72 -2.83
C ASP A 136 13.95 4.04 -1.98
N ILE A 137 14.18 4.59 -0.78
CA ILE A 137 13.11 5.02 0.12
C ILE A 137 12.42 6.27 -0.42
N VAL A 138 13.20 7.28 -0.86
CA VAL A 138 12.66 8.51 -1.45
C VAL A 138 11.85 8.18 -2.72
N GLY A 139 12.37 7.31 -3.58
CA GLY A 139 11.68 6.85 -4.77
C GLY A 139 10.34 6.17 -4.43
N ALA A 140 10.33 5.28 -3.42
CA ALA A 140 9.10 4.65 -2.95
C ALA A 140 8.08 5.67 -2.42
N VAL A 141 8.52 6.68 -1.66
CA VAL A 141 7.67 7.76 -1.15
C VAL A 141 7.04 8.56 -2.30
N LEU A 142 7.85 8.96 -3.29
CA LEU A 142 7.34 9.76 -4.41
C LEU A 142 6.37 8.99 -5.29
N VAL A 143 6.69 7.74 -5.62
CA VAL A 143 5.82 6.87 -6.43
C VAL A 143 4.51 6.59 -5.69
N SER A 144 4.57 6.22 -4.40
CA SER A 144 3.37 5.94 -3.62
C SER A 144 2.49 7.18 -3.44
N ALA A 145 3.07 8.35 -3.20
CA ALA A 145 2.33 9.60 -3.12
C ALA A 145 1.61 9.91 -4.45
N GLY A 146 2.32 9.80 -5.58
CA GLY A 146 1.72 10.01 -6.91
C GLY A 146 0.54 9.06 -7.17
N LEU A 147 0.72 7.78 -6.91
CA LEU A 147 -0.33 6.76 -7.09
C LEU A 147 -1.53 7.01 -6.16
N PHE A 148 -1.27 7.36 -4.89
CA PHE A 148 -2.33 7.64 -3.94
C PHE A 148 -3.13 8.90 -4.29
N TYR A 149 -2.47 9.98 -4.72
CA TYR A 149 -3.17 11.19 -5.19
C TYR A 149 -4.05 10.94 -6.41
N ILE A 150 -3.60 10.10 -7.36
CA ILE A 150 -4.43 9.68 -8.51
C ILE A 150 -5.66 8.90 -8.02
N TYR A 151 -5.48 7.96 -7.10
CA TYR A 151 -6.58 7.20 -6.49
C TYR A 151 -7.59 8.14 -5.83
N GLU A 152 -7.13 9.07 -4.99
CA GLU A 152 -7.98 10.02 -4.27
C GLU A 152 -8.73 10.95 -5.23
N ALA A 153 -8.06 11.44 -6.28
CA ALA A 153 -8.71 12.26 -7.31
C ALA A 153 -9.84 11.52 -8.03
N ILE A 154 -9.66 10.23 -8.38
CA ILE A 154 -10.70 9.41 -9.02
C ILE A 154 -11.89 9.21 -8.07
N ILE A 155 -11.63 8.98 -6.80
CA ILE A 155 -12.65 8.82 -5.76
C ILE A 155 -13.45 10.12 -5.59
N LEU A 156 -12.79 11.27 -5.50
CA LEU A 156 -13.43 12.57 -5.32
C LEU A 156 -14.26 12.98 -6.56
N TRP A 157 -13.71 12.77 -7.75
CA TRP A 157 -14.42 13.07 -9.00
C TRP A 157 -15.72 12.27 -9.13
N GLY A 158 -15.74 11.05 -8.60
CA GLY A 158 -16.96 10.26 -8.57
C GLY A 158 -18.06 10.84 -7.70
N LYS A 159 -17.70 11.46 -6.57
CA LYS A 159 -18.66 12.11 -5.67
C LYS A 159 -19.31 13.36 -6.25
N CYS A 160 -18.63 14.08 -7.14
CA CYS A 160 -19.18 15.28 -7.77
C CYS A 160 -20.22 14.99 -8.86
N LYS A 161 -20.37 13.70 -9.25
CA LYS A 161 -21.30 13.28 -10.32
C LYS A 161 -22.57 12.58 -9.78
N GLU A 162 -22.60 12.26 -8.49
CA GLU A 162 -23.78 11.75 -7.77
C GLU A 162 -24.53 12.90 -7.11
#